data_6df889a0d3d7a2ed7b3fdbdcd74e9844
#
_entry.id   6df889a0d3d7a2ed7b3fdbdcd74e9844
#
_cell.length_a   1.000
_cell.length_b   1.000
_cell.length_c   1.000
_cell.angle_alpha   90.00
_cell.angle_beta   90.00
_cell.angle_gamma   90.00
#
_symmetry.space_group_name_H-M   'P 1'
#
loop_
_entity.id
_entity.type
_entity.pdbx_description
1 polymer ?
#
loop_
_entity_poly.entity_id
_entity_poly.type
_entity_poly.pdbx_seq_one_letter_code
_entity_poly.pdbx_strand_id
1 'polypeptide(L)'
;MFTLIFVLWGMSLVTFSISHVVPVDPAAAAAGMEGSPEVIERIRKELGLDQPLYEQYLRYMGNILFKGDLGYSILNKRPVLRDIVTFLPASIELAFFSLLLCTVLGILLGIFTATRAGGVTDALVRVFAVGRVAMPVFWLALLIQLVFYGILGWFPDGGRLGWEFEAPRSVTHLYLVDSLLAGQGTAFLNALKHLILPGFTLAFANIAIVTRMTRSSLLEVLHQDYIKAARARGLSNLRVLFRHALKNALIPVVTVIGLQLGQLIAWVFLVEIIFSWPGIGSYMVRSIVNLDFPAVMGCTLFTSFIYVFINLLVDVIYVTLDPRISY
;
A
#
# COMPACT_ATOMS: atom_id res chain seq x y z
N MET A 1 -4.10 -17.95 13.14
CA MET A 1 -5.11 -18.43 12.18
C MET A 1 -6.55 -18.06 12.60
N PHE A 2 -6.98 -18.33 13.84
CA PHE A 2 -8.32 -17.93 14.33
C PHE A 2 -8.58 -16.41 14.24
N THR A 3 -7.61 -15.59 14.62
CA THR A 3 -7.70 -14.12 14.55
C THR A 3 -7.98 -13.62 13.14
N LEU A 4 -7.38 -14.24 12.12
CA LEU A 4 -7.56 -13.92 10.71
C LEU A 4 -9.03 -14.11 10.28
N ILE A 5 -9.60 -15.28 10.58
CA ILE A 5 -11.00 -15.60 10.24
C ILE A 5 -11.94 -14.63 10.96
N PHE A 6 -11.67 -14.35 12.25
CA PHE A 6 -12.49 -13.42 13.03
C PHE A 6 -12.45 -11.98 12.50
N VAL A 7 -11.27 -11.49 12.09
CA VAL A 7 -11.12 -10.15 11.49
C VAL A 7 -11.86 -10.06 10.16
N LEU A 8 -11.71 -11.04 9.27
CA LEU A 8 -12.39 -11.04 7.97
C LEU A 8 -13.91 -11.14 8.14
N TRP A 9 -14.37 -11.97 9.07
CA TRP A 9 -15.79 -12.06 9.40
C TRP A 9 -16.33 -10.75 9.95
N GLY A 10 -15.63 -10.12 10.92
CA GLY A 10 -16.00 -8.83 11.46
C GLY A 10 -16.05 -7.73 10.38
N MET A 11 -15.06 -7.68 9.49
CA MET A 11 -15.03 -6.74 8.36
C MET A 11 -16.18 -6.98 7.39
N SER A 12 -16.54 -8.25 7.12
CA SER A 12 -17.71 -8.55 6.27
C SER A 12 -19.02 -8.08 6.87
N LEU A 13 -19.18 -8.23 8.19
CA LEU A 13 -20.37 -7.71 8.91
C LEU A 13 -20.44 -6.19 8.86
N VAL A 14 -19.31 -5.51 9.13
CA VAL A 14 -19.25 -4.04 9.11
C VAL A 14 -19.58 -3.50 7.73
N THR A 15 -18.94 -4.02 6.68
CA THR A 15 -19.17 -3.56 5.31
C THR A 15 -20.60 -3.85 4.85
N PHE A 16 -21.14 -5.02 5.14
CA PHE A 16 -22.53 -5.36 4.84
C PHE A 16 -23.51 -4.43 5.59
N SER A 17 -23.28 -4.18 6.88
CA SER A 17 -24.12 -3.28 7.66
C SER A 17 -24.10 -1.85 7.13
N ILE A 18 -22.91 -1.32 6.79
CA ILE A 18 -22.79 0.03 6.22
C ILE A 18 -23.57 0.13 4.89
N SER A 19 -23.47 -0.87 4.02
CA SER A 19 -24.19 -0.87 2.73
C SER A 19 -25.73 -0.87 2.89
N HIS A 20 -26.26 -1.29 4.04
CA HIS A 20 -27.69 -1.32 4.32
C HIS A 20 -28.18 -0.16 5.20
N VAL A 21 -27.28 0.54 5.91
CA VAL A 21 -27.61 1.74 6.72
C VAL A 21 -27.69 2.99 5.85
N VAL A 22 -26.96 3.05 4.76
CA VAL A 22 -27.00 4.19 3.83
C VAL A 22 -28.39 4.22 3.16
N PRO A 23 -29.13 5.34 3.23
CA PRO A 23 -30.50 5.44 2.74
C PRO A 23 -30.56 5.55 1.21
N VAL A 24 -29.93 4.60 0.54
CA VAL A 24 -29.95 4.46 -0.94
C VAL A 24 -30.43 3.07 -1.25
N ASP A 25 -31.44 2.99 -2.10
CA ASP A 25 -31.96 1.70 -2.58
C ASP A 25 -31.00 1.08 -3.62
N PRO A 26 -30.32 -0.05 -3.31
CA PRO A 26 -29.40 -0.68 -4.24
C PRO A 26 -30.08 -1.13 -5.55
N ALA A 27 -31.39 -1.46 -5.50
CA ALA A 27 -32.16 -1.84 -6.69
C ALA A 27 -32.42 -0.63 -7.59
N ALA A 28 -32.72 0.54 -7.00
CA ALA A 28 -32.88 1.78 -7.74
C ALA A 28 -31.56 2.24 -8.35
N ALA A 29 -30.43 2.13 -7.60
CA ALA A 29 -29.09 2.43 -8.12
C ALA A 29 -28.71 1.51 -9.30
N ALA A 30 -29.03 0.23 -9.22
CA ALA A 30 -28.78 -0.74 -10.30
C ALA A 30 -29.68 -0.54 -11.53
N ALA A 31 -30.93 -0.06 -11.33
CA ALA A 31 -31.85 0.27 -12.43
C ALA A 31 -31.44 1.54 -13.20
N GLY A 32 -30.66 2.43 -12.57
CA GLY A 32 -30.24 3.70 -13.13
C GLY A 32 -31.35 4.77 -13.13
N MET A 33 -31.02 5.97 -13.65
CA MET A 33 -31.92 7.15 -13.60
C MET A 33 -33.26 6.97 -14.38
N GLU A 34 -33.33 6.03 -15.31
CA GLU A 34 -34.52 5.76 -16.13
C GLU A 34 -35.25 4.46 -15.70
N GLY A 35 -34.91 3.87 -14.56
CA GLY A 35 -35.53 2.65 -14.10
C GLY A 35 -37.00 2.82 -13.75
N SER A 36 -37.91 2.12 -14.50
CA SER A 36 -39.32 2.09 -14.12
C SER A 36 -39.51 1.39 -12.76
N PRO A 37 -40.58 1.71 -11.98
CA PRO A 37 -40.87 1.02 -10.73
C PRO A 37 -40.90 -0.50 -10.83
N GLU A 38 -41.36 -1.01 -11.97
CA GLU A 38 -41.44 -2.45 -12.27
C GLU A 38 -40.03 -3.08 -12.45
N VAL A 39 -39.11 -2.35 -13.07
CA VAL A 39 -37.73 -2.78 -13.26
C VAL A 39 -37.00 -2.78 -11.90
N ILE A 40 -37.19 -1.76 -11.10
CA ILE A 40 -36.61 -1.66 -9.76
C ILE A 40 -37.08 -2.83 -8.89
N GLU A 41 -38.39 -3.13 -8.91
CA GLU A 41 -38.94 -4.23 -8.12
C GLU A 41 -38.45 -5.61 -8.59
N ARG A 42 -38.25 -5.78 -9.90
CA ARG A 42 -37.63 -6.99 -10.45
C ARG A 42 -36.20 -7.17 -9.96
N ILE A 43 -35.39 -6.12 -10.08
CA ILE A 43 -33.98 -6.12 -9.61
C ILE A 43 -33.94 -6.38 -8.10
N ARG A 44 -34.85 -5.79 -7.30
CA ARG A 44 -34.95 -6.02 -5.87
C ARG A 44 -35.14 -7.50 -5.54
N LYS A 45 -36.03 -8.18 -6.24
CA LYS A 45 -36.26 -9.63 -6.09
C LYS A 45 -35.08 -10.47 -6.58
N GLU A 46 -34.49 -10.12 -7.72
CA GLU A 46 -33.32 -10.82 -8.25
C GLU A 46 -32.11 -10.74 -7.31
N LEU A 47 -31.87 -9.58 -6.71
CA LEU A 47 -30.84 -9.37 -5.70
C LEU A 47 -31.22 -9.94 -4.32
N GLY A 48 -32.51 -10.27 -4.11
CA GLY A 48 -33.05 -10.78 -2.83
C GLY A 48 -33.06 -9.73 -1.73
N LEU A 49 -33.19 -8.46 -2.09
CA LEU A 49 -33.24 -7.33 -1.15
C LEU A 49 -34.58 -7.25 -0.41
N ASP A 50 -35.57 -8.03 -0.83
CA ASP A 50 -36.86 -8.24 -0.16
C ASP A 50 -36.80 -9.23 1.02
N GLN A 51 -35.67 -9.94 1.17
CA GLN A 51 -35.46 -10.93 2.23
C GLN A 51 -34.97 -10.27 3.53
N PRO A 52 -35.12 -10.96 4.69
CA PRO A 52 -34.53 -10.49 5.95
C PRO A 52 -33.00 -10.30 5.85
N LEU A 53 -32.45 -9.31 6.55
CA LEU A 53 -31.02 -8.95 6.47
C LEU A 53 -30.08 -10.13 6.73
N TYR A 54 -30.44 -11.04 7.64
CA TYR A 54 -29.60 -12.21 7.92
C TYR A 54 -29.52 -13.18 6.74
N GLU A 55 -30.59 -13.34 5.95
CA GLU A 55 -30.61 -14.16 4.74
C GLU A 55 -29.79 -13.52 3.62
N GLN A 56 -29.89 -12.18 3.46
CA GLN A 56 -29.07 -11.43 2.53
C GLN A 56 -27.59 -11.57 2.87
N TYR A 57 -27.22 -11.48 4.16
CA TYR A 57 -25.85 -11.66 4.62
C TYR A 57 -25.33 -13.09 4.37
N LEU A 58 -26.13 -14.11 4.71
CA LEU A 58 -25.75 -15.50 4.48
C LEU A 58 -25.57 -15.81 2.98
N ARG A 59 -26.43 -15.25 2.11
CA ARG A 59 -26.30 -15.37 0.66
C ARG A 59 -25.03 -14.68 0.15
N TYR A 60 -24.75 -13.47 0.63
CA TYR A 60 -23.55 -12.72 0.32
C TYR A 60 -22.29 -13.50 0.69
N MET A 61 -22.21 -13.97 1.93
CA MET A 61 -21.09 -14.79 2.39
C MET A 61 -20.98 -16.13 1.65
N GLY A 62 -22.10 -16.78 1.36
CA GLY A 62 -22.14 -18.00 0.57
C GLY A 62 -21.58 -17.79 -0.85
N ASN A 63 -21.94 -16.71 -1.53
CA ASN A 63 -21.40 -16.38 -2.84
C ASN A 63 -19.89 -16.15 -2.81
N ILE A 64 -19.38 -15.44 -1.79
CA ILE A 64 -17.96 -15.21 -1.64
C ILE A 64 -17.20 -16.52 -1.37
N LEU A 65 -17.64 -17.29 -0.38
CA LEU A 65 -16.90 -18.48 0.09
C LEU A 65 -16.94 -19.64 -0.89
N PHE A 66 -18.08 -19.87 -1.55
CA PHE A 66 -18.25 -21.06 -2.39
C PHE A 66 -18.10 -20.76 -3.89
N LYS A 67 -18.34 -19.54 -4.35
CA LYS A 67 -18.26 -19.16 -5.76
C LYS A 67 -17.15 -18.17 -6.08
N GLY A 68 -16.51 -17.56 -5.06
CA GLY A 68 -15.53 -16.48 -5.25
C GLY A 68 -16.15 -15.21 -5.86
N ASP A 69 -17.48 -15.06 -5.73
CA ASP A 69 -18.23 -13.96 -6.33
C ASP A 69 -18.34 -12.81 -5.34
N LEU A 70 -17.65 -11.70 -5.65
CA LEU A 70 -17.66 -10.45 -4.88
C LEU A 70 -18.79 -9.50 -5.32
N GLY A 71 -19.67 -9.93 -6.21
CA GLY A 71 -20.74 -9.14 -6.77
C GLY A 71 -20.40 -8.49 -8.09
N TYR A 72 -21.34 -7.69 -8.58
CA TYR A 72 -21.30 -7.03 -9.88
C TYR A 72 -21.30 -5.52 -9.70
N SER A 73 -20.29 -4.82 -10.24
CA SER A 73 -20.18 -3.37 -10.17
C SER A 73 -21.30 -2.70 -10.96
N ILE A 74 -22.04 -1.82 -10.31
CA ILE A 74 -23.11 -1.03 -10.92
C ILE A 74 -22.50 0.00 -11.88
N LEU A 75 -21.40 0.63 -11.48
CA LEU A 75 -20.71 1.68 -12.24
C LEU A 75 -20.05 1.12 -13.51
N ASN A 76 -19.25 0.07 -13.36
CA ASN A 76 -18.44 -0.50 -14.45
C ASN A 76 -19.17 -1.60 -15.23
N LYS A 77 -20.37 -2.01 -14.80
CA LYS A 77 -21.18 -3.07 -15.41
C LYS A 77 -20.41 -4.36 -15.72
N ARG A 78 -19.62 -4.82 -14.73
CA ARG A 78 -18.82 -6.04 -14.82
C ARG A 78 -18.53 -6.62 -13.41
N PRO A 79 -18.10 -7.89 -13.30
CA PRO A 79 -17.79 -8.49 -12.01
C PRO A 79 -16.73 -7.68 -11.22
N VAL A 80 -16.97 -7.44 -9.95
CA VAL A 80 -16.05 -6.69 -9.05
C VAL A 80 -14.67 -7.32 -9.00
N LEU A 81 -14.58 -8.66 -9.01
CA LEU A 81 -13.29 -9.35 -9.05
C LEU A 81 -12.46 -8.95 -10.28
N ARG A 82 -13.09 -8.75 -11.42
CA ARG A 82 -12.40 -8.30 -12.64
C ARG A 82 -11.88 -6.88 -12.51
N ASP A 83 -12.62 -6.00 -11.86
CA ASP A 83 -12.16 -4.65 -11.53
C ASP A 83 -10.95 -4.69 -10.60
N ILE A 84 -11.04 -5.47 -9.53
CA ILE A 84 -9.93 -5.65 -8.58
C ILE A 84 -8.66 -6.11 -9.30
N VAL A 85 -8.73 -7.13 -10.13
CA VAL A 85 -7.58 -7.64 -10.91
C VAL A 85 -7.02 -6.57 -11.86
N THR A 86 -7.87 -5.67 -12.38
CA THR A 86 -7.44 -4.58 -13.26
C THR A 86 -6.69 -3.48 -12.50
N PHE A 87 -7.16 -3.09 -11.30
CA PHE A 87 -6.62 -1.97 -10.53
C PHE A 87 -5.51 -2.38 -9.55
N LEU A 88 -5.52 -3.63 -9.08
CA LEU A 88 -4.57 -4.15 -8.11
C LEU A 88 -3.09 -3.98 -8.50
N PRO A 89 -2.66 -4.27 -9.74
CA PRO A 89 -1.26 -4.14 -10.12
C PRO A 89 -0.72 -2.72 -9.94
N ALA A 90 -1.54 -1.69 -10.19
CA ALA A 90 -1.13 -0.31 -9.98
C ALA A 90 -0.85 0.00 -8.51
N SER A 91 -1.70 -0.46 -7.59
CA SER A 91 -1.48 -0.30 -6.15
C SER A 91 -0.26 -1.08 -5.67
N ILE A 92 -0.05 -2.31 -6.18
CA ILE A 92 1.13 -3.12 -5.85
C ILE A 92 2.41 -2.42 -6.33
N GLU A 93 2.44 -1.90 -7.55
CA GLU A 93 3.58 -1.17 -8.11
C GLU A 93 3.94 0.04 -7.25
N LEU A 94 2.96 0.85 -6.87
CA LEU A 94 3.15 2.01 -6.02
C LEU A 94 3.63 1.61 -4.61
N ALA A 95 3.01 0.62 -3.98
CA ALA A 95 3.39 0.15 -2.65
C ALA A 95 4.81 -0.44 -2.63
N PHE A 96 5.14 -1.28 -3.62
CA PHE A 96 6.46 -1.89 -3.71
C PHE A 96 7.56 -0.86 -3.99
N PHE A 97 7.33 0.09 -4.91
CA PHE A 97 8.27 1.17 -5.17
C PHE A 97 8.48 2.04 -3.93
N SER A 98 7.42 2.36 -3.20
CA SER A 98 7.49 3.12 -1.95
C SER A 98 8.27 2.37 -0.86
N LEU A 99 8.06 1.06 -0.76
CA LEU A 99 8.81 0.20 0.16
C LEU A 99 10.30 0.17 -0.19
N LEU A 100 10.63 0.07 -1.47
CA LEU A 100 12.01 0.11 -1.94
C LEU A 100 12.66 1.46 -1.61
N LEU A 101 11.98 2.58 -1.88
CA LEU A 101 12.47 3.92 -1.54
C LEU A 101 12.69 4.09 -0.04
N CYS A 102 11.70 3.72 0.79
CA CYS A 102 11.85 3.89 2.25
C CYS A 102 12.96 2.99 2.80
N THR A 103 13.14 1.79 2.25
CA THR A 103 14.20 0.88 2.66
C THR A 103 15.58 1.44 2.31
N VAL A 104 15.78 1.80 1.04
CA VAL A 104 17.09 2.28 0.56
C VAL A 104 17.46 3.60 1.25
N LEU A 105 16.56 4.59 1.20
CA LEU A 105 16.82 5.90 1.80
C LEU A 105 16.91 5.82 3.33
N GLY A 106 16.05 5.02 3.96
CA GLY A 106 16.06 4.84 5.42
C GLY A 106 17.35 4.19 5.91
N ILE A 107 17.82 3.14 5.25
CA ILE A 107 19.10 2.49 5.60
C ILE A 107 20.27 3.44 5.36
N LEU A 108 20.35 4.11 4.21
CA LEU A 108 21.43 5.05 3.90
C LEU A 108 21.51 6.19 4.91
N LEU A 109 20.36 6.82 5.22
CA LEU A 109 20.29 7.88 6.24
C LEU A 109 20.61 7.36 7.64
N GLY A 110 20.18 6.14 7.97
CA GLY A 110 20.50 5.49 9.24
C GLY A 110 21.98 5.22 9.41
N ILE A 111 22.67 4.72 8.38
CA ILE A 111 24.12 4.53 8.36
C ILE A 111 24.83 5.88 8.51
N PHE A 112 24.40 6.87 7.72
CA PHE A 112 25.01 8.19 7.72
C PHE A 112 24.92 8.87 9.09
N THR A 113 23.77 8.80 9.76
CA THR A 113 23.56 9.38 11.09
C THR A 113 24.26 8.57 12.20
N ALA A 114 24.34 7.24 12.10
CA ALA A 114 25.08 6.42 13.06
C ALA A 114 26.58 6.68 13.01
N THR A 115 27.16 6.85 11.82
CA THR A 115 28.59 7.13 11.65
C THR A 115 29.00 8.54 12.06
N ARG A 116 28.04 9.47 12.16
CA ARG A 116 28.25 10.87 12.57
C ARG A 116 27.43 11.23 13.82
N ALA A 117 27.24 10.26 14.71
CA ALA A 117 26.45 10.43 15.92
C ALA A 117 26.92 11.63 16.77
N GLY A 118 25.95 12.43 17.25
CA GLY A 118 26.22 13.65 18.04
C GLY A 118 26.54 14.89 17.20
N GLY A 119 26.65 14.78 15.86
CA GLY A 119 26.90 15.93 14.97
C GLY A 119 25.61 16.66 14.57
N VAL A 120 25.79 17.83 13.92
CA VAL A 120 24.69 18.66 13.40
C VAL A 120 23.80 17.87 12.43
N THR A 121 24.37 17.04 11.58
CA THR A 121 23.64 16.19 10.62
C THR A 121 22.74 15.17 11.31
N ASP A 122 23.17 14.60 12.43
CA ASP A 122 22.35 13.70 13.25
C ASP A 122 21.18 14.47 13.89
N ALA A 123 21.42 15.69 14.37
CA ALA A 123 20.37 16.57 14.89
C ALA A 123 19.32 16.93 13.82
N LEU A 124 19.75 17.34 12.62
CA LEU A 124 18.86 17.68 11.51
C LEU A 124 17.97 16.50 11.10
N VAL A 125 18.53 15.30 10.94
CA VAL A 125 17.74 14.10 10.60
C VAL A 125 16.75 13.75 11.70
N ARG A 126 17.09 13.95 12.97
CA ARG A 126 16.15 13.77 14.09
C ARG A 126 15.00 14.78 14.04
N VAL A 127 15.31 16.06 13.81
CA VAL A 127 14.28 17.12 13.68
C VAL A 127 13.36 16.80 12.50
N PHE A 128 13.91 16.39 11.36
CA PHE A 128 13.15 15.98 10.20
C PHE A 128 12.24 14.77 10.48
N ALA A 129 12.77 13.76 11.20
CA ALA A 129 12.01 12.58 11.58
C ALA A 129 10.85 12.89 12.55
N VAL A 130 11.03 13.87 13.46
CA VAL A 130 9.97 14.33 14.38
C VAL A 130 8.95 15.20 13.63
N GLY A 131 9.41 16.15 12.83
CA GLY A 131 8.55 17.04 12.04
C GLY A 131 7.61 16.29 11.10
N ARG A 132 8.08 15.17 10.54
CA ARG A 132 7.27 14.29 9.71
C ARG A 132 6.03 13.72 10.45
N VAL A 133 6.15 13.36 11.74
CA VAL A 133 5.02 12.79 12.50
C VAL A 133 3.87 13.79 12.63
N ALA A 134 4.17 15.07 12.62
CA ALA A 134 3.17 16.13 12.68
C ALA A 134 2.47 16.42 11.33
N MET A 135 2.99 15.90 10.22
CA MET A 135 2.45 16.19 8.88
C MET A 135 1.51 15.06 8.40
N PRO A 136 0.22 15.35 8.16
CA PRO A 136 -0.68 14.39 7.51
C PRO A 136 -0.19 14.04 6.10
N VAL A 137 -0.31 12.76 5.72
CA VAL A 137 0.18 12.26 4.41
C VAL A 137 -0.47 13.00 3.24
N PHE A 138 -1.77 13.28 3.31
CA PHE A 138 -2.47 14.01 2.25
C PHE A 138 -1.96 15.44 2.06
N TRP A 139 -1.61 16.13 3.15
CA TRP A 139 -1.06 17.49 3.10
C TRP A 139 0.34 17.48 2.46
N LEU A 140 1.17 16.52 2.83
CA LEU A 140 2.47 16.33 2.20
C LEU A 140 2.33 16.03 0.70
N ALA A 141 1.38 15.16 0.32
CA ALA A 141 1.10 14.83 -1.08
C ALA A 141 0.79 16.09 -1.90
N LEU A 142 -0.13 16.95 -1.38
CA LEU A 142 -0.51 18.19 -2.03
C LEU A 142 0.66 19.19 -2.13
N LEU A 143 1.49 19.30 -1.07
CA LEU A 143 2.67 20.15 -1.10
C LEU A 143 3.70 19.68 -2.12
N ILE A 144 3.99 18.40 -2.17
CA ILE A 144 4.94 17.82 -3.13
C ILE A 144 4.41 18.03 -4.55
N GLN A 145 3.13 17.78 -4.79
CA GLN A 145 2.51 18.01 -6.09
C GLN A 145 2.57 19.51 -6.48
N LEU A 146 2.21 20.41 -5.56
CA LEU A 146 2.28 21.88 -5.80
C LEU A 146 3.70 22.32 -6.16
N VAL A 147 4.70 21.88 -5.40
CA VAL A 147 6.09 22.31 -5.59
C VAL A 147 6.69 21.69 -6.85
N PHE A 148 6.65 20.36 -6.97
CA PHE A 148 7.41 19.65 -8.00
C PHE A 148 6.70 19.59 -9.36
N TYR A 149 5.37 19.58 -9.39
CA TYR A 149 4.60 19.71 -10.61
C TYR A 149 4.23 21.16 -10.88
N GLY A 150 3.53 21.84 -9.93
CA GLY A 150 2.93 23.16 -10.20
C GLY A 150 3.95 24.29 -10.33
N ILE A 151 5.00 24.35 -9.48
CA ILE A 151 5.97 25.45 -9.48
C ILE A 151 7.20 25.12 -10.34
N LEU A 152 7.79 23.93 -10.13
CA LEU A 152 9.05 23.56 -10.79
C LEU A 152 8.85 22.86 -12.14
N GLY A 153 7.68 22.25 -12.40
CA GLY A 153 7.42 21.53 -13.64
C GLY A 153 8.32 20.32 -13.88
N TRP A 154 8.92 19.74 -12.82
CA TRP A 154 9.88 18.66 -12.94
C TRP A 154 9.24 17.28 -13.14
N PHE A 155 8.06 17.09 -12.59
CA PHE A 155 7.33 15.83 -12.59
C PHE A 155 5.90 16.03 -13.08
N PRO A 156 5.23 14.98 -13.57
CA PRO A 156 3.83 15.03 -13.96
C PRO A 156 2.91 15.20 -12.73
N ASP A 157 1.68 15.65 -12.98
CA ASP A 157 0.64 15.83 -11.96
C ASP A 157 0.12 14.52 -11.37
N GLY A 158 0.07 13.46 -12.18
CA GLY A 158 -0.46 12.17 -11.77
C GLY A 158 -0.58 11.16 -12.91
N GLY A 159 -1.34 10.08 -12.65
CA GLY A 159 -1.45 8.97 -13.59
C GLY A 159 -0.22 8.05 -13.57
N ARG A 160 -0.22 7.01 -14.41
CA ARG A 160 0.86 6.02 -14.50
C ARG A 160 1.79 6.22 -15.70
N LEU A 161 1.31 6.94 -16.72
CA LEU A 161 2.03 7.15 -17.97
C LEU A 161 1.50 8.42 -18.63
N GLY A 162 2.35 9.16 -19.34
CA GLY A 162 1.96 10.32 -20.12
C GLY A 162 1.05 9.92 -21.29
N TRP A 163 0.13 10.79 -21.64
CA TRP A 163 -0.86 10.55 -22.71
C TRP A 163 -0.24 10.34 -24.10
N GLU A 164 1.00 10.81 -24.29
CA GLU A 164 1.79 10.65 -25.51
C GLU A 164 2.42 9.26 -25.66
N PHE A 165 2.36 8.42 -24.63
CA PHE A 165 2.92 7.07 -24.62
C PHE A 165 1.83 6.02 -24.65
N GLU A 166 2.00 5.00 -25.48
CA GLU A 166 1.17 3.81 -25.42
C GLU A 166 1.54 2.94 -24.21
N ALA A 167 0.53 2.36 -23.57
CA ALA A 167 0.76 1.44 -22.46
C ALA A 167 1.62 0.25 -22.94
N PRO A 168 2.60 -0.19 -22.15
CA PRO A 168 3.45 -1.31 -22.52
C PRO A 168 2.60 -2.59 -22.67
N ARG A 169 3.09 -3.53 -23.51
CA ARG A 169 2.42 -4.83 -23.67
C ARG A 169 2.28 -5.49 -22.31
N SER A 170 1.05 -5.72 -21.90
CA SER A 170 0.73 -6.22 -20.58
C SER A 170 1.12 -7.70 -20.43
N VAL A 171 2.09 -7.96 -19.55
CA VAL A 171 2.52 -9.30 -19.12
C VAL A 171 2.27 -9.45 -17.62
N THR A 172 2.76 -8.51 -16.83
CA THR A 172 2.62 -8.47 -15.36
C THR A 172 1.61 -7.43 -14.89
N HIS A 173 1.14 -6.55 -15.79
CA HIS A 173 0.35 -5.34 -15.51
C HIS A 173 1.09 -4.28 -14.66
N LEU A 174 2.40 -4.46 -14.39
CA LEU A 174 3.27 -3.49 -13.75
C LEU A 174 4.00 -2.71 -14.85
N TYR A 175 3.74 -1.41 -14.97
CA TYR A 175 4.24 -0.62 -16.10
C TYR A 175 5.78 -0.54 -16.14
N LEU A 176 6.45 -0.47 -15.00
CA LEU A 176 7.92 -0.50 -14.96
C LEU A 176 8.46 -1.83 -15.46
N VAL A 177 7.90 -2.94 -14.99
CA VAL A 177 8.36 -4.29 -15.38
C VAL A 177 8.04 -4.55 -16.84
N ASP A 178 6.80 -4.27 -17.27
CA ASP A 178 6.32 -4.53 -18.62
C ASP A 178 7.09 -3.68 -19.66
N SER A 179 7.41 -2.41 -19.32
CA SER A 179 8.23 -1.55 -20.18
C SER A 179 9.66 -2.09 -20.36
N LEU A 180 10.25 -2.63 -19.29
CA LEU A 180 11.58 -3.26 -19.37
C LEU A 180 11.54 -4.54 -20.22
N LEU A 181 10.53 -5.40 -20.01
CA LEU A 181 10.36 -6.64 -20.78
C LEU A 181 10.11 -6.38 -22.26
N ALA A 182 9.39 -5.28 -22.58
CA ALA A 182 9.15 -4.85 -23.95
C ALA A 182 10.31 -4.08 -24.60
N GLY A 183 11.41 -3.80 -23.87
CA GLY A 183 12.52 -3.00 -24.36
C GLY A 183 12.19 -1.52 -24.62
N GLN A 184 11.10 -1.01 -24.04
CA GLN A 184 10.59 0.36 -24.22
C GLN A 184 11.19 1.31 -23.17
N GLY A 185 12.47 1.68 -23.33
CA GLY A 185 13.19 2.52 -22.36
C GLY A 185 12.56 3.91 -22.12
N THR A 186 11.97 4.52 -23.15
CA THR A 186 11.26 5.81 -23.02
C THR A 186 9.99 5.70 -22.18
N ALA A 187 9.19 4.66 -22.42
CA ALA A 187 8.00 4.37 -21.61
C ALA A 187 8.37 4.03 -20.15
N PHE A 188 9.46 3.28 -19.94
CA PHE A 188 9.99 3.02 -18.60
C PHE A 188 10.34 4.30 -17.84
N LEU A 189 11.11 5.21 -18.47
CA LEU A 189 11.51 6.47 -17.84
C LEU A 189 10.30 7.37 -17.58
N ASN A 190 9.32 7.38 -18.47
CA ASN A 190 8.09 8.14 -18.29
C ASN A 190 7.26 7.56 -17.12
N ALA A 191 7.01 6.24 -17.09
CA ALA A 191 6.33 5.58 -16.00
C ALA A 191 7.05 5.79 -14.64
N LEU A 192 8.38 5.75 -14.62
CA LEU A 192 9.17 6.04 -13.43
C LEU A 192 8.97 7.49 -12.95
N LYS A 193 8.95 8.48 -13.86
CA LYS A 193 8.67 9.88 -13.50
C LYS A 193 7.31 10.05 -12.84
N HIS A 194 6.26 9.36 -13.34
CA HIS A 194 4.92 9.39 -12.75
C HIS A 194 4.89 8.73 -11.37
N LEU A 195 5.74 7.73 -11.12
CA LEU A 195 5.78 6.98 -9.89
C LEU A 195 6.57 7.66 -8.77
N ILE A 196 7.51 8.58 -9.10
CA ILE A 196 8.41 9.20 -8.11
C ILE A 196 7.65 10.01 -7.06
N LEU A 197 6.77 10.93 -7.44
CA LEU A 197 6.07 11.80 -6.48
C LEU A 197 5.12 11.00 -5.56
N PRO A 198 4.19 10.17 -6.08
CA PRO A 198 3.31 9.37 -5.23
C PRO A 198 4.10 8.36 -4.40
N GLY A 199 5.12 7.71 -4.98
CA GLY A 199 5.97 6.75 -4.29
C GLY A 199 6.79 7.38 -3.17
N PHE A 200 7.37 8.56 -3.39
CA PHE A 200 8.09 9.29 -2.37
C PHE A 200 7.16 9.77 -1.25
N THR A 201 5.98 10.27 -1.59
CA THR A 201 4.97 10.70 -0.60
C THR A 201 4.63 9.55 0.36
N LEU A 202 4.34 8.39 -0.18
CA LEU A 202 4.01 7.20 0.60
C LEU A 202 5.21 6.67 1.39
N ALA A 203 6.42 6.70 0.80
CA ALA A 203 7.66 6.28 1.44
C ALA A 203 8.10 7.21 2.59
N PHE A 204 7.89 8.52 2.43
CA PHE A 204 8.37 9.55 3.35
C PHE A 204 7.97 9.29 4.79
N ALA A 205 6.75 8.79 4.98
CA ALA A 205 6.24 8.36 6.27
C ALA A 205 7.14 7.31 6.93
N ASN A 206 7.63 6.37 6.19
CA ASN A 206 8.32 5.19 6.67
C ASN A 206 9.85 5.35 6.69
N ILE A 207 10.41 6.26 5.89
CA ILE A 207 11.85 6.57 5.87
C ILE A 207 12.36 6.90 7.27
N ALA A 208 11.64 7.74 8.03
CA ALA A 208 12.05 8.15 9.38
C ALA A 208 12.10 6.96 10.35
N ILE A 209 11.18 6.00 10.23
CA ILE A 209 11.14 4.81 11.09
C ILE A 209 12.32 3.90 10.79
N VAL A 210 12.56 3.60 9.49
CA VAL A 210 13.69 2.77 9.04
C VAL A 210 15.02 3.44 9.38
N THR A 211 15.15 4.76 9.16
CA THR A 211 16.35 5.53 9.54
C THR A 211 16.68 5.40 11.03
N ARG A 212 15.70 5.62 11.88
CA ARG A 212 15.88 5.54 13.34
C ARG A 212 16.26 4.13 13.79
N MET A 213 15.58 3.10 13.24
CA MET A 213 15.87 1.72 13.57
C MET A 213 17.27 1.31 13.13
N THR A 214 17.64 1.64 11.87
CA THR A 214 18.98 1.39 11.35
C THR A 214 20.06 2.08 12.19
N ARG A 215 19.84 3.36 12.54
CA ARG A 215 20.76 4.13 13.37
C ARG A 215 20.95 3.49 14.76
N SER A 216 19.86 3.18 15.45
CA SER A 216 19.89 2.60 16.79
C SER A 216 20.60 1.26 16.81
N SER A 217 20.19 0.35 15.93
CA SER A 217 20.77 -0.99 15.84
C SER A 217 22.26 -0.95 15.42
N LEU A 218 22.62 -0.05 14.49
CA LEU A 218 24.01 0.08 14.06
C LEU A 218 24.90 0.63 15.18
N LEU A 219 24.45 1.60 15.97
CA LEU A 219 25.17 2.11 17.12
C LEU A 219 25.38 1.03 18.18
N GLU A 220 24.34 0.24 18.49
CA GLU A 220 24.44 -0.87 19.44
C GLU A 220 25.50 -1.89 18.98
N VAL A 221 25.44 -2.30 17.72
CA VAL A 221 26.38 -3.26 17.14
C VAL A 221 27.82 -2.73 17.13
N LEU A 222 28.01 -1.44 16.82
CA LEU A 222 29.36 -0.83 16.79
C LEU A 222 30.06 -0.82 18.13
N HIS A 223 29.35 -0.96 19.24
CA HIS A 223 29.90 -1.04 20.60
C HIS A 223 30.22 -2.47 21.04
N GLN A 224 29.88 -3.48 20.30
CA GLN A 224 30.12 -4.89 20.64
C GLN A 224 31.61 -5.26 20.59
N ASP A 225 32.02 -6.24 21.42
CA ASP A 225 33.43 -6.61 21.58
C ASP A 225 34.05 -7.22 20.30
N TYR A 226 33.27 -7.94 19.50
CA TYR A 226 33.78 -8.46 18.24
C TYR A 226 34.12 -7.35 17.21
N ILE A 227 33.46 -6.20 17.30
CA ILE A 227 33.78 -5.03 16.48
C ILE A 227 35.09 -4.37 17.00
N LYS A 228 35.27 -4.29 18.32
CA LYS A 228 36.54 -3.81 18.93
C LYS A 228 37.68 -4.73 18.50
N ALA A 229 37.49 -6.04 18.55
CA ALA A 229 38.49 -7.03 18.10
C ALA A 229 38.80 -6.89 16.61
N ALA A 230 37.82 -6.63 15.77
CA ALA A 230 38.02 -6.40 14.33
C ALA A 230 38.89 -5.13 14.09
N ARG A 231 38.63 -4.07 14.80
CA ARG A 231 39.46 -2.82 14.75
C ARG A 231 40.90 -3.06 15.26
N ALA A 232 41.05 -3.80 16.36
CA ALA A 232 42.37 -4.15 16.91
C ALA A 232 43.21 -4.97 15.92
N ARG A 233 42.60 -5.74 15.03
CA ARG A 233 43.25 -6.45 13.93
C ARG A 233 43.63 -5.56 12.73
N GLY A 234 43.45 -4.25 12.82
CA GLY A 234 43.81 -3.29 11.75
C GLY A 234 42.85 -3.24 10.58
N LEU A 235 41.63 -3.76 10.69
CA LEU A 235 40.64 -3.65 9.61
C LEU A 235 40.18 -2.20 9.43
N SER A 236 40.08 -1.76 8.17
CA SER A 236 39.60 -0.41 7.87
C SER A 236 38.15 -0.18 8.33
N ASN A 237 37.82 1.05 8.70
CA ASN A 237 36.49 1.43 9.20
C ASN A 237 35.35 1.04 8.24
N LEU A 238 35.56 1.17 6.92
CA LEU A 238 34.58 0.77 5.92
C LEU A 238 34.35 -0.75 5.93
N ARG A 239 35.42 -1.55 6.06
CA ARG A 239 35.32 -3.01 6.13
C ARG A 239 34.61 -3.44 7.42
N VAL A 240 34.93 -2.81 8.55
CA VAL A 240 34.24 -3.05 9.82
C VAL A 240 32.77 -2.71 9.70
N LEU A 241 32.44 -1.54 9.13
CA LEU A 241 31.06 -1.08 8.97
C LEU A 241 30.23 -2.03 8.08
N PHE A 242 30.64 -2.23 6.83
CA PHE A 242 29.81 -2.94 5.86
C PHE A 242 29.85 -4.47 6.01
N ARG A 243 30.98 -5.05 6.39
CA ARG A 243 31.14 -6.51 6.46
C ARG A 243 30.83 -7.10 7.83
N HIS A 244 31.07 -6.35 8.93
CA HIS A 244 30.93 -6.87 10.29
C HIS A 244 29.76 -6.25 11.04
N ALA A 245 29.54 -4.94 10.97
CA ALA A 245 28.49 -4.27 11.74
C ALA A 245 27.13 -4.30 11.03
N LEU A 246 27.06 -3.87 9.76
CA LEU A 246 25.80 -3.66 9.06
C LEU A 246 24.98 -4.95 8.94
N LYS A 247 25.62 -6.09 8.65
CA LYS A 247 24.94 -7.37 8.53
C LYS A 247 24.10 -7.72 9.76
N ASN A 248 24.67 -7.50 10.96
CA ASN A 248 23.97 -7.80 12.21
C ASN A 248 22.98 -6.69 12.58
N ALA A 249 23.30 -5.42 12.27
CA ALA A 249 22.42 -4.30 12.50
C ALA A 249 21.14 -4.31 11.65
N LEU A 250 21.17 -4.96 10.49
CA LEU A 250 20.01 -5.05 9.60
C LEU A 250 18.95 -6.05 10.05
N ILE A 251 19.25 -6.99 10.96
CA ILE A 251 18.27 -8.01 11.41
C ILE A 251 16.98 -7.34 11.93
N PRO A 252 17.02 -6.44 12.95
CA PRO A 252 15.81 -5.78 13.42
C PRO A 252 15.24 -4.79 12.39
N VAL A 253 16.06 -4.27 11.46
CA VAL A 253 15.60 -3.35 10.42
C VAL A 253 14.72 -4.08 9.39
N VAL A 254 15.09 -5.29 8.96
CA VAL A 254 14.29 -6.11 8.04
C VAL A 254 12.90 -6.40 8.63
N THR A 255 12.86 -6.69 9.92
CA THR A 255 11.62 -6.87 10.67
C THR A 255 10.72 -5.63 10.58
N VAL A 256 11.27 -4.46 10.87
CA VAL A 256 10.52 -3.20 10.80
C VAL A 256 10.03 -2.93 9.36
N ILE A 257 10.85 -3.20 8.34
CA ILE A 257 10.46 -3.05 6.93
C ILE A 257 9.27 -3.96 6.60
N GLY A 258 9.28 -5.21 7.09
CA GLY A 258 8.15 -6.13 6.92
C GLY A 258 6.84 -5.57 7.49
N LEU A 259 6.88 -5.03 8.72
CA LEU A 259 5.71 -4.42 9.35
C LEU A 259 5.21 -3.17 8.60
N GLN A 260 6.12 -2.41 7.97
CA GLN A 260 5.74 -1.23 7.17
C GLN A 260 4.92 -1.60 5.93
N LEU A 261 5.10 -2.79 5.38
CA LEU A 261 4.38 -3.24 4.19
C LEU A 261 2.87 -3.24 4.41
N GLY A 262 2.39 -3.72 5.56
CA GLY A 262 0.98 -3.66 5.94
C GLY A 262 0.46 -2.21 6.06
N GLN A 263 1.25 -1.32 6.66
CA GLN A 263 0.86 0.09 6.81
C GLN A 263 0.81 0.83 5.46
N LEU A 264 1.73 0.53 4.53
CA LEU A 264 1.72 1.14 3.20
C LEU A 264 0.41 0.87 2.46
N ILE A 265 -0.13 -0.34 2.55
CA ILE A 265 -1.41 -0.71 1.93
C ILE A 265 -2.57 0.11 2.53
N ALA A 266 -2.55 0.36 3.84
CA ALA A 266 -3.59 1.16 4.48
C ALA A 266 -3.60 2.64 4.06
N TRP A 267 -2.45 3.20 3.68
CA TRP A 267 -2.33 4.61 3.30
C TRP A 267 -2.29 4.85 1.78
N VAL A 268 -2.15 3.79 0.97
CA VAL A 268 -1.99 3.91 -0.49
C VAL A 268 -3.17 4.63 -1.15
N PHE A 269 -4.40 4.40 -0.66
CA PHE A 269 -5.61 4.96 -1.27
C PHE A 269 -5.63 6.50 -1.29
N LEU A 270 -5.17 7.18 -0.23
CA LEU A 270 -5.11 8.64 -0.19
C LEU A 270 -4.13 9.20 -1.24
N VAL A 271 -3.00 8.56 -1.40
CA VAL A 271 -1.98 8.94 -2.38
C VAL A 271 -2.48 8.67 -3.80
N GLU A 272 -3.17 7.55 -4.02
CA GLU A 272 -3.77 7.22 -5.33
C GLU A 272 -4.79 8.26 -5.77
N ILE A 273 -5.61 8.78 -4.86
CA ILE A 273 -6.60 9.82 -5.18
C ILE A 273 -5.90 11.11 -5.58
N ILE A 274 -4.95 11.59 -4.78
CA ILE A 274 -4.30 12.89 -4.98
C ILE A 274 -3.51 12.91 -6.29
N PHE A 275 -2.79 11.82 -6.58
CA PHE A 275 -1.99 11.70 -7.81
C PHE A 275 -2.75 11.04 -8.97
N SER A 276 -4.09 10.92 -8.89
CA SER A 276 -4.89 10.27 -9.95
C SER A 276 -4.33 8.92 -10.38
N TRP A 277 -3.73 8.17 -9.45
CA TRP A 277 -3.15 6.86 -9.69
C TRP A 277 -4.25 5.82 -9.79
N PRO A 278 -4.36 5.05 -10.90
CA PRO A 278 -5.48 4.14 -11.13
C PRO A 278 -5.32 2.82 -10.37
N GLY A 279 -5.33 2.90 -9.05
CA GLY A 279 -5.24 1.75 -8.14
C GLY A 279 -6.57 1.34 -7.51
N ILE A 280 -6.54 0.31 -6.63
CA ILE A 280 -7.73 -0.20 -5.92
C ILE A 280 -8.35 0.87 -5.03
N GLY A 281 -7.55 1.70 -4.36
CA GLY A 281 -8.05 2.75 -3.49
C GLY A 281 -8.80 3.82 -4.26
N SER A 282 -8.27 4.27 -5.41
CA SER A 282 -8.96 5.22 -6.29
C SER A 282 -10.25 4.63 -6.88
N TYR A 283 -10.26 3.33 -7.22
CA TYR A 283 -11.46 2.61 -7.64
C TYR A 283 -12.49 2.56 -6.52
N MET A 284 -12.10 2.19 -5.30
CA MET A 284 -12.99 2.12 -4.14
C MET A 284 -13.63 3.47 -3.82
N VAL A 285 -12.86 4.56 -3.80
CA VAL A 285 -13.41 5.90 -3.53
C VAL A 285 -14.37 6.36 -4.63
N ARG A 286 -14.06 6.09 -5.90
CA ARG A 286 -14.98 6.35 -7.01
C ARG A 286 -16.28 5.56 -6.84
N SER A 287 -16.18 4.30 -6.42
CA SER A 287 -17.36 3.46 -6.15
C SER A 287 -18.19 3.98 -4.98
N ILE A 288 -17.57 4.50 -3.92
CA ILE A 288 -18.27 5.14 -2.79
C ILE A 288 -19.04 6.37 -3.28
N VAL A 289 -18.39 7.27 -4.03
CA VAL A 289 -19.03 8.51 -4.53
C VAL A 289 -20.21 8.20 -5.46
N ASN A 290 -20.12 7.11 -6.25
CA ASN A 290 -21.19 6.69 -7.17
C ASN A 290 -22.15 5.65 -6.56
N LEU A 291 -22.06 5.37 -5.26
CA LEU A 291 -22.95 4.46 -4.53
C LEU A 291 -22.94 3.01 -5.08
N ASP A 292 -21.81 2.59 -5.63
CA ASP A 292 -21.60 1.22 -6.11
C ASP A 292 -21.24 0.30 -4.93
N PHE A 293 -22.26 -0.08 -4.14
CA PHE A 293 -22.09 -0.87 -2.92
C PHE A 293 -21.41 -2.23 -3.17
N PRO A 294 -21.76 -3.02 -4.20
CA PRO A 294 -21.07 -4.27 -4.47
C PRO A 294 -19.57 -4.09 -4.65
N ALA A 295 -19.15 -3.04 -5.37
CA ALA A 295 -17.74 -2.71 -5.57
C ALA A 295 -17.05 -2.31 -4.26
N VAL A 296 -17.70 -1.46 -3.44
CA VAL A 296 -17.17 -1.04 -2.14
C VAL A 296 -17.00 -2.23 -1.20
N MET A 297 -18.02 -3.08 -1.08
CA MET A 297 -17.99 -4.28 -0.23
C MET A 297 -16.91 -5.26 -0.68
N GLY A 298 -16.87 -5.58 -1.98
CA GLY A 298 -15.89 -6.49 -2.57
C GLY A 298 -14.46 -5.99 -2.41
N CYS A 299 -14.21 -4.70 -2.69
CA CYS A 299 -12.89 -4.09 -2.50
C CYS A 299 -12.45 -4.08 -1.04
N THR A 300 -13.35 -3.73 -0.12
CA THR A 300 -13.03 -3.69 1.32
C THR A 300 -12.67 -5.07 1.84
N LEU A 301 -13.44 -6.10 1.48
CA LEU A 301 -13.11 -7.48 1.88
C LEU A 301 -11.79 -7.95 1.28
N PHE A 302 -11.59 -7.68 -0.01
CA PHE A 302 -10.36 -8.08 -0.70
C PHE A 302 -9.13 -7.38 -0.13
N THR A 303 -9.19 -6.07 0.11
CA THR A 303 -8.07 -5.31 0.72
C THR A 303 -7.82 -5.76 2.16
N SER A 304 -8.87 -6.06 2.93
CA SER A 304 -8.75 -6.63 4.28
C SER A 304 -8.08 -8.01 4.23
N PHE A 305 -8.45 -8.86 3.27
CA PHE A 305 -7.81 -10.16 3.08
C PHE A 305 -6.32 -10.01 2.74
N ILE A 306 -5.97 -9.13 1.80
CA ILE A 306 -4.57 -8.83 1.43
C ILE A 306 -3.80 -8.32 2.67
N TYR A 307 -4.36 -7.39 3.42
CA TYR A 307 -3.73 -6.85 4.63
C TYR A 307 -3.42 -7.94 5.66
N VAL A 308 -4.41 -8.77 5.97
CA VAL A 308 -4.25 -9.86 6.94
C VAL A 308 -3.27 -10.92 6.42
N PHE A 309 -3.33 -11.26 5.14
CA PHE A 309 -2.43 -12.21 4.51
C PHE A 309 -0.97 -11.74 4.54
N ILE A 310 -0.73 -10.44 4.25
CA ILE A 310 0.61 -9.86 4.32
C ILE A 310 1.13 -9.86 5.76
N ASN A 311 0.30 -9.49 6.74
CA ASN A 311 0.72 -9.56 8.14
C ASN A 311 1.08 -10.99 8.55
N LEU A 312 0.29 -11.98 8.14
CA LEU A 312 0.61 -13.39 8.39
C LEU A 312 1.95 -13.80 7.76
N LEU A 313 2.22 -13.39 6.51
CA LEU A 313 3.51 -13.64 5.86
C LEU A 313 4.67 -12.98 6.63
N VAL A 314 4.48 -11.75 7.09
CA VAL A 314 5.46 -11.03 7.88
C VAL A 314 5.71 -11.76 9.21
N ASP A 315 4.67 -12.24 9.89
CA ASP A 315 4.81 -13.00 11.13
C ASP A 315 5.58 -14.32 10.91
N VAL A 316 5.29 -15.03 9.81
CA VAL A 316 6.03 -16.25 9.45
C VAL A 316 7.51 -15.96 9.17
N ILE A 317 7.80 -14.89 8.41
CA ILE A 317 9.17 -14.45 8.15
C ILE A 317 9.86 -14.08 9.47
N TYR A 318 9.14 -13.44 10.37
CA TYR A 318 9.66 -13.03 11.67
C TYR A 318 10.13 -14.23 12.50
N VAL A 319 9.29 -15.25 12.64
CA VAL A 319 9.61 -16.51 13.37
C VAL A 319 10.81 -17.23 12.74
N THR A 320 10.93 -17.18 11.41
CA THR A 320 12.07 -17.82 10.71
C THR A 320 13.39 -17.06 10.88
N LEU A 321 13.34 -15.73 11.05
CA LEU A 321 14.54 -14.88 11.24
C LEU A 321 15.02 -14.84 12.69
N ASP A 322 14.12 -14.91 13.67
CA ASP A 322 14.46 -14.95 15.10
C ASP A 322 13.77 -16.14 15.81
N PRO A 323 14.43 -17.31 15.89
CA PRO A 323 13.86 -18.51 16.52
C PRO A 323 13.67 -18.38 18.05
N ARG A 324 14.04 -17.25 18.66
CA ARG A 324 13.83 -17.00 20.11
C ARG A 324 12.40 -16.53 20.38
N ILE A 325 11.63 -16.17 19.36
CA ILE A 325 10.23 -15.76 19.49
C ILE A 325 9.38 -17.04 19.38
N SER A 326 8.94 -17.56 20.52
CA SER A 326 7.91 -18.62 20.58
C SER A 326 6.56 -17.98 20.91
N TYR A 327 5.54 -18.31 20.11
CA TYR A 327 4.14 -17.97 20.42
C TYR A 327 3.54 -18.99 21.38
#